data_d8416425a2733b248915a9da031e58ba
#
_entry.id   d8416425a2733b248915a9da031e58ba
#
_cell.length_a   1.000
_cell.length_b   1.000
_cell.length_c   1.000
_cell.angle_alpha   90.00
_cell.angle_beta   90.00
_cell.angle_gamma   90.00
#
_symmetry.space_group_name_H-M   'P 1'
#
loop_
_entity.id
_entity.type
_entity.pdbx_description
1 polymer ?
#
loop_
_entity_poly.entity_id
_entity_poly.type
_entity_poly.pdbx_seq_one_letter_code
_entity_poly.pdbx_strand_id
1 'polypeptide(L)'
;YGLAEGEKMAVWKWIVETAATWTAVGIWIRLLFSLAVGMFIGIDRGLKRRGAGIKTHVLVCLGSALVMLTSEYMFRTFPSAKADMARMGAQVISGVGFLGVGTIMVTGRNQVRGLTTAACLWVCACEGLAAGIGFVDGAVYGLILIAVTLKLLTRVDTMIHEHAKVFDFYLEFTSSRCVGAFMDTMRSKNVKIVSFDIAKNKLKGEGPSATMSVEVQDKSLRKTL
;
A
#
# COMPACT_ATOMS: atom_id res chain seq x y z
N TYR A 1 -12.78 -25.91 -27.00
CA TYR A 1 -12.66 -24.85 -25.96
C TYR A 1 -13.29 -25.27 -24.62
N GLY A 2 -14.42 -25.97 -24.60
CA GLY A 2 -15.13 -26.36 -23.37
C GLY A 2 -14.43 -27.42 -22.50
N LEU A 3 -13.63 -28.32 -23.09
CA LEU A 3 -12.88 -29.33 -22.34
C LEU A 3 -11.76 -28.72 -21.47
N ALA A 4 -11.05 -27.69 -21.98
CA ALA A 4 -10.00 -26.99 -21.23
C ALA A 4 -10.53 -26.17 -20.03
N GLU A 5 -11.76 -25.67 -20.07
CA GLU A 5 -12.39 -24.98 -18.94
C GLU A 5 -12.85 -25.94 -17.85
N GLY A 6 -13.37 -27.12 -18.21
CA GLY A 6 -13.73 -28.17 -17.27
C GLY A 6 -12.53 -28.71 -16.50
N GLU A 7 -11.40 -28.92 -17.17
CA GLU A 7 -10.15 -29.36 -16.54
C GLU A 7 -9.58 -28.29 -15.59
N LYS A 8 -9.60 -27.03 -15.96
CA LYS A 8 -9.15 -25.93 -15.09
C LYS A 8 -10.01 -25.83 -13.83
N MET A 9 -11.31 -25.97 -13.98
CA MET A 9 -12.25 -25.92 -12.85
C MET A 9 -12.06 -27.13 -11.93
N ALA A 10 -11.78 -28.31 -12.48
CA ALA A 10 -11.48 -29.53 -11.70
C ALA A 10 -10.17 -29.37 -10.91
N VAL A 11 -9.11 -28.84 -11.54
CA VAL A 11 -7.83 -28.58 -10.88
C VAL A 11 -8.00 -27.54 -9.76
N TRP A 12 -8.73 -26.46 -9.99
CA TRP A 12 -9.01 -25.45 -8.97
C TRP A 12 -9.75 -26.05 -7.78
N LYS A 13 -10.82 -26.81 -8.03
CA LYS A 13 -11.57 -27.50 -7.00
C LYS A 13 -10.69 -28.44 -6.18
N TRP A 14 -9.84 -29.21 -6.84
CA TRP A 14 -8.88 -30.09 -6.17
C TRP A 14 -7.89 -29.30 -5.28
N ILE A 15 -7.37 -28.15 -5.76
CA ILE A 15 -6.48 -27.29 -4.98
C ILE A 15 -7.18 -26.80 -3.71
N VAL A 16 -8.39 -26.28 -3.82
CA VAL A 16 -9.16 -25.74 -2.69
C VAL A 16 -9.50 -26.85 -1.68
N GLU A 17 -10.00 -27.99 -2.16
CA GLU A 17 -10.33 -29.13 -1.30
C GLU A 17 -9.07 -29.68 -0.59
N THR A 18 -7.96 -29.80 -1.31
CA THR A 18 -6.69 -30.25 -0.73
C THR A 18 -6.14 -29.25 0.28
N ALA A 19 -6.22 -27.95 -0.03
CA ALA A 19 -5.79 -26.89 0.89
C ALA A 19 -6.63 -26.88 2.18
N ALA A 20 -7.89 -27.26 2.14
CA ALA A 20 -8.73 -27.35 3.33
C ALA A 20 -8.37 -28.54 4.22
N THR A 21 -7.61 -29.54 3.71
CA THR A 21 -7.21 -30.72 4.48
C THR A 21 -5.90 -30.49 5.24
N TRP A 22 -5.76 -31.15 6.40
CA TRP A 22 -4.52 -31.17 7.19
C TRP A 22 -3.59 -32.27 6.69
N THR A 23 -2.99 -32.05 5.53
CA THR A 23 -2.02 -32.94 4.90
C THR A 23 -0.74 -32.17 4.56
N ALA A 24 0.38 -32.86 4.38
CA ALA A 24 1.62 -32.21 3.95
C ALA A 24 1.41 -31.42 2.64
N VAL A 25 0.65 -31.99 1.69
CA VAL A 25 0.35 -31.32 0.42
C VAL A 25 -0.52 -30.07 0.65
N GLY A 26 -1.55 -30.16 1.51
CA GLY A 26 -2.39 -29.03 1.85
C GLY A 26 -1.61 -27.89 2.52
N ILE A 27 -0.70 -28.22 3.44
CA ILE A 27 0.18 -27.23 4.09
C ILE A 27 1.09 -26.55 3.05
N TRP A 28 1.69 -27.31 2.13
CA TRP A 28 2.51 -26.72 1.06
C TRP A 28 1.70 -25.83 0.13
N ILE A 29 0.50 -26.20 -0.24
CA ILE A 29 -0.39 -25.38 -1.07
C ILE A 29 -0.68 -24.03 -0.38
N ARG A 30 -1.02 -24.04 0.92
CA ARG A 30 -1.30 -22.82 1.71
C ARG A 30 -0.08 -21.89 1.77
N LEU A 31 1.11 -22.45 2.01
CA LEU A 31 2.35 -21.68 2.09
C LEU A 31 2.77 -21.13 0.72
N LEU A 32 2.72 -21.93 -0.34
CA LEU A 32 3.04 -21.48 -1.71
C LEU A 32 2.05 -20.42 -2.19
N PHE A 33 0.78 -20.58 -1.86
CA PHE A 33 -0.23 -19.57 -2.17
C PHE A 33 0.06 -18.25 -1.43
N SER A 34 0.37 -18.30 -0.13
CA SER A 34 0.75 -17.13 0.66
C SER A 34 2.00 -16.43 0.11
N LEU A 35 3.00 -17.21 -0.33
CA LEU A 35 4.19 -16.69 -1.00
C LEU A 35 3.82 -15.94 -2.29
N ALA A 36 2.97 -16.55 -3.14
CA ALA A 36 2.54 -15.96 -4.40
C ALA A 36 1.76 -14.66 -4.18
N VAL A 37 0.85 -14.61 -3.20
CA VAL A 37 0.09 -13.42 -2.80
C VAL A 37 1.03 -12.30 -2.33
N GLY A 38 1.92 -12.60 -1.41
CA GLY A 38 2.90 -11.64 -0.90
C GLY A 38 3.82 -11.10 -1.99
N MET A 39 4.22 -11.96 -2.94
CA MET A 39 5.00 -11.58 -4.12
C MET A 39 4.21 -10.64 -5.03
N PHE A 40 2.95 -10.98 -5.34
CA PHE A 40 2.09 -10.18 -6.22
C PHE A 40 1.89 -8.76 -5.70
N ILE A 41 1.53 -8.61 -4.42
CA ILE A 41 1.35 -7.30 -3.79
C ILE A 41 2.69 -6.56 -3.69
N GLY A 42 3.76 -7.28 -3.32
CA GLY A 42 5.10 -6.71 -3.16
C GLY A 42 5.74 -6.22 -4.45
N ILE A 43 5.44 -6.84 -5.60
CA ILE A 43 5.90 -6.39 -6.93
C ILE A 43 5.32 -5.00 -7.23
N ASP A 44 4.02 -4.78 -7.05
CA ASP A 44 3.41 -3.47 -7.28
C ASP A 44 4.06 -2.37 -6.43
N ARG A 45 4.40 -2.68 -5.17
CA ARG A 45 5.06 -1.74 -4.26
C ARG A 45 6.54 -1.52 -4.62
N GLY A 46 7.24 -2.57 -5.00
CA GLY A 46 8.64 -2.53 -5.41
C GLY A 46 8.85 -1.71 -6.69
N LEU A 47 8.02 -1.90 -7.71
CA LEU A 47 8.06 -1.13 -8.95
C LEU A 47 7.84 0.37 -8.72
N LYS A 48 7.03 0.74 -7.74
CA LYS A 48 6.76 2.14 -7.37
C LYS A 48 7.81 2.71 -6.40
N ARG A 49 8.93 2.01 -6.14
CA ARG A 49 10.01 2.41 -5.22
C ARG A 49 9.49 2.85 -3.84
N ARG A 50 8.54 2.11 -3.27
CA ARG A 50 7.97 2.38 -1.95
C ARG A 50 8.82 1.74 -0.85
N GLY A 51 8.66 2.20 0.41
CA GLY A 51 9.50 1.81 1.55
C GLY A 51 9.53 0.31 1.85
N ALA A 52 8.42 -0.43 1.64
CA ALA A 52 8.36 -1.88 1.74
C ALA A 52 8.17 -2.52 0.36
N GLY A 53 9.08 -3.42 -0.01
CA GLY A 53 9.12 -4.10 -1.31
C GLY A 53 8.68 -5.57 -1.23
N ILE A 54 9.09 -6.35 -2.23
CA ILE A 54 8.69 -7.76 -2.42
C ILE A 54 9.02 -8.61 -1.18
N LYS A 55 10.26 -8.54 -0.69
CA LYS A 55 10.72 -9.37 0.44
C LYS A 55 9.86 -9.16 1.68
N THR A 56 9.53 -7.90 1.99
CA THR A 56 8.75 -7.55 3.18
C THR A 56 7.33 -8.09 3.09
N HIS A 57 6.66 -7.93 1.95
CA HIS A 57 5.30 -8.43 1.76
C HIS A 57 5.22 -9.94 1.78
N VAL A 58 6.19 -10.63 1.14
CA VAL A 58 6.28 -12.08 1.17
C VAL A 58 6.47 -12.60 2.59
N LEU A 59 7.39 -12.01 3.37
CA LEU A 59 7.65 -12.44 4.74
C LEU A 59 6.45 -12.20 5.67
N VAL A 60 5.75 -11.08 5.50
CA VAL A 60 4.53 -10.79 6.27
C VAL A 60 3.43 -11.82 5.94
N CYS A 61 3.19 -12.09 4.66
CA CYS A 61 2.16 -13.03 4.23
C CYS A 61 2.48 -14.47 4.70
N LEU A 62 3.70 -14.95 4.48
CA LEU A 62 4.15 -16.27 4.94
C LEU A 62 4.14 -16.41 6.46
N GLY A 63 4.62 -15.38 7.18
CA GLY A 63 4.60 -15.39 8.64
C GLY A 63 3.18 -15.48 9.19
N SER A 64 2.25 -14.73 8.60
CA SER A 64 0.83 -14.80 8.97
C SER A 64 0.21 -16.17 8.69
N ALA A 65 0.53 -16.78 7.54
CA ALA A 65 0.09 -18.14 7.21
C ALA A 65 0.63 -19.19 8.20
N LEU A 66 1.91 -19.07 8.57
CA LEU A 66 2.53 -19.94 9.56
C LEU A 66 1.86 -19.82 10.93
N VAL A 67 1.47 -18.60 11.34
CA VAL A 67 0.74 -18.39 12.60
C VAL A 67 -0.58 -19.14 12.59
N MET A 68 -1.35 -19.09 11.49
CA MET A 68 -2.63 -19.81 11.39
C MET A 68 -2.42 -21.33 11.32
N LEU A 69 -1.42 -21.80 10.59
CA LEU A 69 -1.04 -23.23 10.58
C LEU A 69 -0.66 -23.71 11.98
N THR A 70 0.11 -22.92 12.72
CA THR A 70 0.48 -23.22 14.10
C THR A 70 -0.75 -23.27 15.01
N SER A 71 -1.66 -22.32 14.86
CA SER A 71 -2.93 -22.28 15.61
C SER A 71 -3.78 -23.54 15.34
N GLU A 72 -3.91 -23.95 14.07
CA GLU A 72 -4.62 -25.16 13.68
C GLU A 72 -3.92 -26.41 14.23
N TYR A 73 -2.59 -26.47 14.17
CA TYR A 73 -1.81 -27.56 14.74
C TYR A 73 -2.07 -27.71 16.26
N MET A 74 -2.03 -26.61 16.99
CA MET A 74 -2.30 -26.62 18.43
C MET A 74 -3.72 -27.12 18.75
N PHE A 75 -4.70 -26.63 18.00
CA PHE A 75 -6.10 -27.04 18.17
C PHE A 75 -6.30 -28.55 17.93
N ARG A 76 -5.63 -29.10 16.91
CA ARG A 76 -5.74 -30.53 16.55
C ARG A 76 -4.96 -31.44 17.51
N THR A 77 -3.78 -30.99 17.96
CA THR A 77 -2.88 -31.81 18.78
C THR A 77 -3.25 -31.78 20.25
N PHE A 78 -3.80 -30.67 20.74
CA PHE A 78 -4.12 -30.45 22.14
C PHE A 78 -5.61 -30.05 22.36
N PRO A 79 -6.56 -30.92 22.02
CA PRO A 79 -7.99 -30.57 22.07
C PRO A 79 -8.50 -30.27 23.48
N SER A 80 -7.85 -30.81 24.53
CA SER A 80 -8.16 -30.54 25.93
C SER A 80 -7.79 -29.12 26.39
N ALA A 81 -6.91 -28.42 25.67
CA ALA A 81 -6.45 -27.08 26.03
C ALA A 81 -7.46 -25.98 25.69
N LYS A 82 -8.62 -26.31 25.07
CA LYS A 82 -9.64 -25.32 24.60
C LYS A 82 -8.99 -24.13 23.87
N ALA A 83 -8.02 -24.45 22.98
CA ALA A 83 -7.28 -23.42 22.29
C ALA A 83 -8.21 -22.62 21.36
N ASP A 84 -8.18 -21.29 21.49
CA ASP A 84 -8.88 -20.39 20.61
C ASP A 84 -8.03 -20.16 19.35
N MET A 85 -8.50 -20.72 18.24
CA MET A 85 -7.81 -20.61 16.94
C MET A 85 -7.69 -19.16 16.45
N ALA A 86 -8.61 -18.28 16.82
CA ALA A 86 -8.61 -16.90 16.37
C ALA A 86 -7.59 -16.03 17.13
N ARG A 87 -7.20 -16.43 18.33
CA ARG A 87 -6.34 -15.61 19.21
C ARG A 87 -4.99 -15.28 18.57
N MET A 88 -4.32 -16.25 17.98
CA MET A 88 -3.02 -16.02 17.35
C MET A 88 -3.12 -15.13 16.11
N GLY A 89 -4.17 -15.32 15.30
CA GLY A 89 -4.46 -14.45 14.15
C GLY A 89 -4.76 -13.01 14.57
N ALA A 90 -5.54 -12.81 15.64
CA ALA A 90 -5.83 -11.48 16.17
C ALA A 90 -4.55 -10.74 16.60
N GLN A 91 -3.56 -11.43 17.19
CA GLN A 91 -2.27 -10.85 17.54
C GLN A 91 -1.46 -10.45 16.30
N VAL A 92 -1.52 -11.22 15.21
CA VAL A 92 -0.88 -10.84 13.95
C VAL A 92 -1.49 -9.54 13.41
N ILE A 93 -2.82 -9.43 13.36
CA ILE A 93 -3.53 -8.22 12.89
C ILE A 93 -3.09 -6.99 13.69
N SER A 94 -2.99 -7.11 15.02
CA SER A 94 -2.51 -6.05 15.91
C SER A 94 -1.03 -5.74 15.69
N GLY A 95 -0.18 -6.77 15.62
CA GLY A 95 1.28 -6.66 15.53
C GLY A 95 1.77 -6.06 14.21
N VAL A 96 1.10 -6.36 13.10
CA VAL A 96 1.45 -5.80 11.78
C VAL A 96 1.27 -4.27 11.73
N GLY A 97 0.42 -3.70 12.59
CA GLY A 97 0.30 -2.25 12.75
C GLY A 97 1.63 -1.57 13.04
N PHE A 98 2.51 -2.19 13.84
CA PHE A 98 3.85 -1.68 14.12
C PHE A 98 4.73 -1.59 12.87
N LEU A 99 4.72 -2.63 12.01
CA LEU A 99 5.43 -2.61 10.73
C LEU A 99 4.86 -1.54 9.80
N GLY A 100 3.53 -1.38 9.79
CA GLY A 100 2.84 -0.34 9.04
C GLY A 100 3.33 1.05 9.43
N VAL A 101 3.32 1.38 10.72
CA VAL A 101 3.83 2.66 11.24
C VAL A 101 5.28 2.89 10.83
N GLY A 102 6.13 1.87 10.85
CA GLY A 102 7.53 1.96 10.41
C GLY A 102 7.72 2.36 8.95
N THR A 103 6.68 2.25 8.12
CA THR A 103 6.72 2.69 6.69
C THR A 103 6.18 4.10 6.48
N ILE A 104 5.54 4.71 7.48
CA ILE A 104 4.94 6.04 7.40
C ILE A 104 5.99 7.08 7.77
N MET A 105 6.24 8.02 6.87
CA MET A 105 7.20 9.10 7.07
C MET A 105 6.53 10.44 6.81
N VAL A 106 6.80 11.40 7.69
CA VAL A 106 6.45 12.80 7.48
C VAL A 106 7.67 13.49 6.84
N THR A 107 7.51 14.03 5.65
CA THR A 107 8.57 14.77 4.97
C THR A 107 8.60 16.21 5.45
N GLY A 108 9.75 16.91 5.25
CA GLY A 108 9.92 18.31 5.64
C GLY A 108 8.93 19.29 4.98
N ARG A 109 8.10 18.80 4.07
CA ARG A 109 6.99 19.55 3.43
C ARG A 109 5.62 19.22 4.02
N ASN A 110 5.57 18.72 5.23
CA ASN A 110 4.34 18.31 5.94
C ASN A 110 3.49 17.25 5.18
N GLN A 111 4.10 16.54 4.22
CA GLN A 111 3.44 15.47 3.47
C GLN A 111 3.66 14.13 4.16
N VAL A 112 2.58 13.40 4.38
CA VAL A 112 2.63 12.05 4.91
C VAL A 112 2.79 11.06 3.76
N ARG A 113 3.87 10.28 3.76
CA ARG A 113 4.14 9.23 2.77
C ARG A 113 4.13 7.85 3.44
N GLY A 114 3.81 6.82 2.67
CA GLY A 114 3.85 5.44 3.14
C GLY A 114 2.51 4.86 3.59
N LEU A 115 1.43 5.64 3.69
CA LEU A 115 0.10 5.16 4.12
C LEU A 115 -0.40 3.96 3.31
N THR A 116 -0.33 4.02 1.98
CA THR A 116 -0.74 2.89 1.11
C THR A 116 0.16 1.67 1.32
N THR A 117 1.45 1.87 1.59
CA THR A 117 2.38 0.76 1.87
C THR A 117 2.04 0.09 3.20
N ALA A 118 1.73 0.88 4.23
CA ALA A 118 1.28 0.39 5.52
C ALA A 118 -0.01 -0.43 5.39
N ALA A 119 -0.99 0.09 4.64
CA ALA A 119 -2.23 -0.63 4.35
C ALA A 119 -1.98 -1.94 3.57
N CYS A 120 -1.06 -1.94 2.59
CA CYS A 120 -0.70 -3.15 1.85
C CYS A 120 -0.04 -4.22 2.73
N LEU A 121 0.79 -3.84 3.70
CA LEU A 121 1.37 -4.79 4.67
C LEU A 121 0.29 -5.41 5.55
N TRP A 122 -0.66 -4.60 6.02
CA TRP A 122 -1.77 -5.07 6.83
C TRP A 122 -2.66 -6.05 6.06
N VAL A 123 -3.03 -5.70 4.83
CA VAL A 123 -3.82 -6.57 3.94
C VAL A 123 -3.06 -7.86 3.61
N CYS A 124 -1.73 -7.79 3.38
CA CYS A 124 -0.90 -8.95 3.15
C CYS A 124 -0.91 -9.93 4.32
N ALA A 125 -0.95 -9.42 5.56
CA ALA A 125 -1.10 -10.26 6.74
C ALA A 125 -2.48 -10.94 6.77
N CYS A 126 -3.55 -10.22 6.46
CA CYS A 126 -4.90 -10.77 6.39
C CYS A 126 -5.01 -11.90 5.33
N GLU A 127 -4.44 -11.69 4.16
CA GLU A 127 -4.37 -12.69 3.09
C GLU A 127 -3.58 -13.94 3.53
N GLY A 128 -2.46 -13.73 4.23
CA GLY A 128 -1.67 -14.81 4.81
C GLY A 128 -2.46 -15.61 5.85
N LEU A 129 -3.21 -14.96 6.73
CA LEU A 129 -4.09 -15.62 7.70
C LEU A 129 -5.17 -16.46 6.99
N ALA A 130 -5.84 -15.89 5.99
CA ALA A 130 -6.87 -16.58 5.23
C ALA A 130 -6.32 -17.82 4.50
N ALA A 131 -5.18 -17.67 3.83
CA ALA A 131 -4.49 -18.78 3.17
C ALA A 131 -4.03 -19.85 4.17
N GLY A 132 -3.47 -19.42 5.31
CA GLY A 132 -2.95 -20.29 6.34
C GLY A 132 -4.00 -21.19 6.99
N ILE A 133 -5.22 -20.71 7.18
CA ILE A 133 -6.34 -21.52 7.68
C ILE A 133 -6.96 -22.43 6.61
N GLY A 134 -6.54 -22.30 5.35
CA GLY A 134 -7.11 -23.06 4.22
C GLY A 134 -8.28 -22.39 3.52
N PHE A 135 -8.61 -21.14 3.85
CA PHE A 135 -9.68 -20.37 3.17
C PHE A 135 -9.14 -19.73 1.87
N VAL A 136 -8.68 -20.60 0.96
CA VAL A 136 -8.02 -20.19 -0.28
C VAL A 136 -8.96 -19.43 -1.23
N ASP A 137 -10.22 -19.85 -1.33
CA ASP A 137 -11.22 -19.14 -2.16
C ASP A 137 -11.39 -17.69 -1.72
N GLY A 138 -11.56 -17.48 -0.41
CA GLY A 138 -11.68 -16.13 0.15
C GLY A 138 -10.44 -15.28 -0.08
N ALA A 139 -9.25 -15.88 0.06
CA ALA A 139 -8.01 -15.20 -0.22
C ALA A 139 -7.86 -14.84 -1.71
N VAL A 140 -8.33 -15.68 -2.64
CA VAL A 140 -8.35 -15.33 -4.08
C VAL A 140 -9.29 -14.17 -4.36
N TYR A 141 -10.49 -14.20 -3.79
CA TYR A 141 -11.46 -13.09 -3.98
C TYR A 141 -10.90 -11.78 -3.38
N GLY A 142 -10.30 -11.86 -2.19
CA GLY A 142 -9.61 -10.74 -1.56
C GLY A 142 -8.50 -10.18 -2.45
N LEU A 143 -7.61 -11.05 -2.95
CA LEU A 143 -6.50 -10.67 -3.82
C LEU A 143 -6.98 -9.99 -5.11
N ILE A 144 -8.07 -10.49 -5.73
CA ILE A 144 -8.65 -9.86 -6.92
C ILE A 144 -9.12 -8.43 -6.59
N LEU A 145 -9.84 -8.24 -5.49
CA LEU A 145 -10.32 -6.92 -5.07
C LEU A 145 -9.16 -5.98 -4.72
N ILE A 146 -8.13 -6.49 -4.04
CA ILE A 146 -6.91 -5.73 -3.74
C ILE A 146 -6.22 -5.28 -5.03
N ALA A 147 -6.07 -6.19 -6.01
CA ALA A 147 -5.46 -5.88 -7.30
C ALA A 147 -6.24 -4.81 -8.06
N VAL A 148 -7.58 -4.93 -8.08
CA VAL A 148 -8.48 -3.93 -8.67
C VAL A 148 -8.30 -2.58 -7.96
N THR A 149 -8.33 -2.57 -6.64
CA THR A 149 -8.16 -1.37 -5.82
C THR A 149 -6.84 -0.67 -6.13
N LEU A 150 -5.72 -1.40 -6.13
CA LEU A 150 -4.39 -0.84 -6.36
C LEU A 150 -4.20 -0.28 -7.79
N LYS A 151 -4.86 -0.89 -8.79
CA LYS A 151 -4.77 -0.45 -10.19
C LYS A 151 -5.81 0.62 -10.54
N LEU A 152 -7.08 0.39 -10.19
CA LEU A 152 -8.19 1.26 -10.58
C LEU A 152 -8.13 2.59 -9.84
N LEU A 153 -7.95 2.56 -8.51
CA LEU A 153 -7.88 3.79 -7.71
C LEU A 153 -6.66 4.64 -8.06
N THR A 154 -5.54 4.03 -8.46
CA THR A 154 -4.40 4.81 -8.96
C THR A 154 -4.76 5.60 -10.22
N ARG A 155 -5.55 5.02 -11.14
CA ARG A 155 -6.02 5.73 -12.34
C ARG A 155 -7.01 6.85 -12.00
N VAL A 156 -7.95 6.57 -11.09
CA VAL A 156 -8.91 7.57 -10.61
C VAL A 156 -8.19 8.73 -9.93
N ASP A 157 -7.19 8.45 -9.08
CA ASP A 157 -6.37 9.43 -8.41
C ASP A 157 -5.62 10.34 -9.41
N THR A 158 -5.02 9.73 -10.45
CA THR A 158 -4.38 10.48 -11.53
C THR A 158 -5.39 11.37 -12.27
N MET A 159 -6.57 10.85 -12.61
CA MET A 159 -7.62 11.65 -13.26
C MET A 159 -8.09 12.82 -12.40
N ILE A 160 -8.22 12.60 -11.08
CA ILE A 160 -8.59 13.66 -10.14
C ILE A 160 -7.48 14.72 -10.09
N HIS A 161 -6.21 14.30 -10.01
CA HIS A 161 -5.08 15.23 -9.98
C HIS A 161 -4.92 16.01 -11.27
N GLU A 162 -5.13 15.39 -12.44
CA GLU A 162 -5.14 16.08 -13.73
C GLU A 162 -6.25 17.14 -13.83
N HIS A 163 -7.35 16.96 -13.09
CA HIS A 163 -8.46 17.93 -12.99
C HIS A 163 -8.33 18.85 -11.78
N ALA A 164 -7.32 18.67 -10.93
CA ALA A 164 -7.09 19.56 -9.81
C ALA A 164 -6.72 20.97 -10.31
N LYS A 165 -7.33 21.96 -9.68
CA LYS A 165 -7.05 23.38 -9.97
C LYS A 165 -5.85 23.90 -9.20
N VAL A 166 -5.27 23.09 -8.32
CA VAL A 166 -4.17 23.46 -7.43
C VAL A 166 -2.88 22.84 -7.91
N PHE A 167 -1.86 23.64 -8.12
CA PHE A 167 -0.53 23.23 -8.53
C PHE A 167 0.47 23.59 -7.44
N ASP A 168 1.38 22.68 -7.14
CA ASP A 168 2.44 22.89 -6.17
C ASP A 168 3.74 23.25 -6.89
N PHE A 169 4.30 24.41 -6.55
CA PHE A 169 5.57 24.91 -7.07
C PHE A 169 6.62 24.89 -5.97
N TYR A 170 7.81 24.45 -6.31
CA TYR A 170 8.99 24.61 -5.50
C TYR A 170 9.80 25.79 -6.06
N LEU A 171 10.04 26.79 -5.23
CA LEU A 171 10.70 28.03 -5.59
C LEU A 171 11.98 28.17 -4.80
N GLU A 172 13.08 28.49 -5.49
CA GLU A 172 14.34 28.86 -4.89
C GLU A 172 14.59 30.36 -5.16
N PHE A 173 14.82 31.12 -4.10
CA PHE A 173 15.06 32.54 -4.19
C PHE A 173 16.55 32.84 -3.94
N THR A 174 17.13 33.71 -4.73
CA THR A 174 18.50 34.15 -4.56
C THR A 174 18.69 35.00 -3.29
N SER A 175 17.62 35.67 -2.83
CA SER A 175 17.63 36.53 -1.64
C SER A 175 16.24 36.61 -1.01
N SER A 176 16.17 36.84 0.29
CA SER A 176 14.91 37.07 1.02
C SER A 176 14.12 38.28 0.50
N ARG A 177 14.79 39.26 -0.11
CA ARG A 177 14.12 40.42 -0.73
C ARG A 177 13.31 40.04 -1.97
N CYS A 178 13.76 39.01 -2.70
CA CYS A 178 13.05 38.53 -3.90
C CYS A 178 11.72 37.88 -3.58
N VAL A 179 11.52 37.35 -2.36
CA VAL A 179 10.26 36.78 -1.92
C VAL A 179 9.13 37.80 -1.90
N GLY A 180 9.40 39.01 -1.36
CA GLY A 180 8.41 40.10 -1.32
C GLY A 180 8.01 40.55 -2.73
N ALA A 181 8.98 40.82 -3.59
CA ALA A 181 8.73 41.22 -4.98
C ALA A 181 7.95 40.15 -5.78
N PHE A 182 8.24 38.89 -5.53
CA PHE A 182 7.52 37.78 -6.12
C PHE A 182 6.05 37.75 -5.67
N MET A 183 5.80 37.90 -4.36
CA MET A 183 4.44 37.93 -3.80
C MET A 183 3.62 39.09 -4.34
N ASP A 184 4.23 40.27 -4.49
CA ASP A 184 3.57 41.45 -5.07
C ASP A 184 3.22 41.22 -6.56
N THR A 185 4.11 40.54 -7.30
CA THR A 185 3.85 40.16 -8.69
C THR A 185 2.72 39.15 -8.80
N MET A 186 2.63 38.16 -7.91
CA MET A 186 1.53 37.19 -7.90
C MET A 186 0.21 37.83 -7.57
N ARG A 187 0.20 38.78 -6.61
CA ARG A 187 -1.01 39.57 -6.29
C ARG A 187 -1.46 40.43 -7.48
N SER A 188 -0.54 41.10 -8.16
CA SER A 188 -0.89 41.97 -9.32
C SER A 188 -1.46 41.15 -10.48
N LYS A 189 -1.08 39.87 -10.62
CA LYS A 189 -1.62 38.92 -11.61
C LYS A 189 -2.89 38.20 -11.17
N ASN A 190 -3.45 38.57 -10.02
CA ASN A 190 -4.66 37.97 -9.44
C ASN A 190 -4.61 36.45 -9.29
N VAL A 191 -3.42 35.93 -8.98
CA VAL A 191 -3.18 34.49 -8.77
C VAL A 191 -3.60 34.15 -7.34
N LYS A 192 -4.50 33.18 -7.19
CA LYS A 192 -4.97 32.75 -5.87
C LYS A 192 -3.96 31.77 -5.25
N ILE A 193 -3.22 32.25 -4.27
CA ILE A 193 -2.26 31.44 -3.48
C ILE A 193 -3.05 30.73 -2.38
N VAL A 194 -2.96 29.39 -2.35
CA VAL A 194 -3.63 28.53 -1.35
C VAL A 194 -2.74 28.35 -0.13
N SER A 195 -1.44 28.10 -0.36
CA SER A 195 -0.43 28.01 0.71
C SER A 195 0.90 28.55 0.23
N PHE A 196 1.69 29.09 1.15
CA PHE A 196 3.04 29.58 0.89
C PHE A 196 3.92 29.32 2.12
N ASP A 197 4.76 28.28 2.05
CA ASP A 197 5.62 27.87 3.14
C ASP A 197 7.09 28.14 2.80
N ILE A 198 7.76 28.96 3.60
CA ILE A 198 9.16 29.32 3.43
C ILE A 198 10.02 28.40 4.30
N ALA A 199 10.90 27.61 3.66
CA ALA A 199 11.94 26.87 4.34
C ALA A 199 13.23 27.70 4.40
N LYS A 200 13.72 28.00 5.61
CA LYS A 200 15.04 28.59 5.78
C LYS A 200 16.09 27.52 5.53
N ASN A 201 16.85 27.63 4.44
CA ASN A 201 18.00 26.76 4.20
C ASN A 201 19.02 26.95 5.33
N LYS A 202 19.46 25.84 5.94
CA LYS A 202 20.48 25.85 7.00
C LYS A 202 21.91 26.02 6.48
N LEU A 203 22.11 25.95 5.16
CA LEU A 203 23.44 26.09 4.54
C LEU A 203 23.73 27.58 4.29
N LYS A 204 24.87 28.04 4.81
CA LYS A 204 25.38 29.41 4.57
C LYS A 204 25.67 29.57 3.07
N GLY A 205 24.91 30.44 2.40
CA GLY A 205 25.14 30.81 0.99
C GLY A 205 24.00 30.50 0.04
N GLU A 206 23.03 29.68 0.43
CA GLU A 206 21.82 29.42 -0.36
C GLU A 206 20.68 30.34 0.07
N GLY A 207 19.96 30.88 -0.90
CA GLY A 207 18.79 31.71 -0.65
C GLY A 207 17.62 30.88 -0.06
N PRO A 208 16.56 31.54 0.45
CA PRO A 208 15.42 30.85 1.00
C PRO A 208 14.68 30.08 -0.09
N SER A 209 14.25 28.86 0.20
CA SER A 209 13.36 28.09 -0.64
C SER A 209 11.92 28.19 -0.12
N ALA A 210 10.94 28.16 -1.02
CA ALA A 210 9.53 28.14 -0.65
C ALA A 210 8.76 27.10 -1.45
N THR A 211 7.75 26.50 -0.80
CA THR A 211 6.74 25.69 -1.48
C THR A 211 5.46 26.55 -1.56
N MET A 212 4.91 26.66 -2.75
CA MET A 212 3.72 27.47 -3.00
C MET A 212 2.69 26.60 -3.70
N SER A 213 1.46 26.57 -3.17
CA SER A 213 0.31 25.97 -3.84
C SER A 213 -0.55 27.08 -4.43
N VAL A 214 -0.83 27.00 -5.72
CA VAL A 214 -1.57 28.02 -6.49
C VAL A 214 -2.81 27.39 -7.09
N GLU A 215 -3.95 28.06 -6.93
CA GLU A 215 -5.19 27.70 -7.64
C GLU A 215 -5.27 28.46 -8.97
N VAL A 216 -5.17 27.71 -10.08
CA VAL A 216 -5.27 28.27 -11.44
C VAL A 216 -6.72 28.15 -11.91
N GLN A 217 -7.39 29.30 -12.03
CA GLN A 217 -8.78 29.37 -12.50
C GLN A 217 -8.90 29.34 -14.03
N ASP A 218 -7.86 29.74 -14.75
CA ASP A 218 -7.89 29.87 -16.21
C ASP A 218 -7.47 28.55 -16.92
N LYS A 219 -8.37 28.06 -17.78
CA LYS A 219 -8.15 26.86 -18.60
C LYS A 219 -7.00 27.00 -19.61
N SER A 220 -6.66 28.22 -20.05
CA SER A 220 -5.61 28.49 -21.02
C SER A 220 -4.20 28.32 -20.41
N LEU A 221 -4.01 28.80 -19.18
CA LEU A 221 -2.77 28.65 -18.41
C LEU A 221 -2.48 27.18 -18.02
N ARG A 222 -3.52 26.36 -17.91
CA ARG A 222 -3.44 24.94 -17.55
C ARG A 222 -2.76 24.04 -18.60
N LYS A 223 -2.72 24.49 -19.86
CA LYS A 223 -2.07 23.76 -20.97
C LYS A 223 -0.60 24.12 -21.15
N THR A 224 -0.13 25.18 -20.49
CA THR A 224 1.22 25.74 -20.66
C THR A 224 2.12 25.45 -19.43
N LEU A 225 1.55 24.93 -18.35
CA LEU A 225 2.22 24.45 -17.13
C LEU A 225 2.29 22.92 -17.11
#